data_907d30e58d4576c367de24db947a30a8
#
_entry.id   907d30e58d4576c367de24db947a30a8
#
_cell.length_a   1.000
_cell.length_b   1.000
_cell.length_c   1.000
_cell.angle_alpha   90.00
_cell.angle_beta   90.00
_cell.angle_gamma   90.00
#
_symmetry.space_group_name_H-M   'P 1'
#
loop_
_entity.id
_entity.type
_entity.pdbx_description
1 polymer ?
#
loop_
_entity_poly.entity_id
_entity_poly.type
_entity_poly.pdbx_seq_one_letter_code
_entity_poly.pdbx_strand_id
1 'polypeptide(L)'
;MAIFTVNDPTGTLTLDGINDLGFSGLSLSSRTSNRLYFTSPSDTSVTLTGTFTSSSPYLWTVNSMSVATGRTTVYSFSEFSMTFYRFASSSGSALEAALLTGDDTITSNMTEGNRWLAYGGDDVISLGTGNDYVNGGTGTDRLIINDNFGRTSASSFYGTITLESADGRDTLVSIEQLQFANRSFALRTGSSFDNTLSGDQDAQLTSDMMLGGRGADTLSGLSGRDMLLGEEGNDRLLGGTGHDTLKGGDGDDLLLGGTGRDWLAGDLGDDIIVGGSHGDKLIGGGGNDQLRGQSGHDLLRGNSGQDTLLGGQGDDRLYGDGGSDRLIGQEGDDTLTGGAHADTFVFHRGYGSDVITDFTLGEDLIQIGRGADGVEDLTFTQLGADVQIAFADVTILVENSTLEQIEAADNFLF
;
A
#
# COMPACT_ATOMS: atom_id res chain seq x y z
N MET A 1 0.02 -18.17 34.51
CA MET A 1 -0.43 -17.68 35.84
C MET A 1 0.79 -17.11 36.54
N ALA A 2 0.93 -15.80 36.48
CA ALA A 2 2.02 -15.14 37.21
C ALA A 2 1.65 -15.06 38.68
N ILE A 3 2.34 -15.73 39.54
CA ILE A 3 2.17 -15.61 40.99
C ILE A 3 3.42 -14.86 41.52
N PHE A 4 3.20 -13.61 41.91
CA PHE A 4 4.17 -12.92 42.73
C PHE A 4 3.97 -13.41 44.19
N THR A 5 4.87 -14.22 44.66
CA THR A 5 4.86 -14.63 46.07
C THR A 5 5.83 -13.72 46.84
N VAL A 6 5.29 -12.85 47.65
CA VAL A 6 6.12 -12.11 48.62
C VAL A 6 6.22 -13.01 49.86
N ASN A 7 7.27 -13.77 49.98
CA ASN A 7 7.62 -14.48 51.21
C ASN A 7 8.50 -13.56 52.08
N ASP A 8 7.92 -12.97 53.10
CA ASP A 8 8.65 -12.22 54.12
C ASP A 8 8.81 -13.12 55.37
N PRO A 9 9.99 -13.13 56.04
CA PRO A 9 10.70 -11.92 56.53
C PRO A 9 12.09 -11.66 55.94
N THR A 10 12.51 -12.33 54.90
CA THR A 10 13.86 -12.15 54.33
C THR A 10 13.89 -11.36 53.01
N GLY A 11 12.69 -10.89 52.53
CA GLY A 11 12.64 -9.98 51.37
C GLY A 11 12.91 -10.62 50.03
N THR A 12 12.70 -11.92 49.85
CA THR A 12 12.88 -12.58 48.55
C THR A 12 11.54 -12.51 47.77
N LEU A 13 11.50 -11.69 46.73
CA LEU A 13 10.44 -11.65 45.76
C LEU A 13 10.77 -12.63 44.65
N THR A 14 9.92 -13.61 44.39
CA THR A 14 9.99 -14.48 43.23
C THR A 14 8.85 -14.23 42.29
N LEU A 15 9.16 -14.09 41.01
CA LEU A 15 8.22 -14.07 39.92
C LEU A 15 7.98 -15.51 39.44
N ASP A 16 6.99 -16.21 40.04
CA ASP A 16 6.60 -17.53 39.55
C ASP A 16 5.43 -17.38 38.58
N GLY A 17 5.68 -17.70 37.32
CA GLY A 17 4.61 -18.00 36.39
C GLY A 17 4.11 -16.86 35.51
N ILE A 18 4.96 -16.01 34.95
CA ILE A 18 4.67 -15.39 33.65
C ILE A 18 4.92 -16.48 32.60
N ASN A 19 4.14 -17.58 32.69
CA ASN A 19 4.33 -18.74 31.82
C ASN A 19 4.00 -18.47 30.35
N ASP A 20 3.17 -17.48 30.07
CA ASP A 20 2.79 -17.12 28.71
C ASP A 20 3.86 -16.25 28.02
N LEU A 21 4.79 -15.65 28.80
CA LEU A 21 5.95 -14.92 28.28
C LEU A 21 7.26 -15.72 28.42
N GLY A 22 7.21 -16.99 28.81
CA GLY A 22 8.38 -17.87 28.88
C GLY A 22 9.36 -17.59 30.03
N PHE A 23 8.99 -16.78 31.02
CA PHE A 23 9.85 -16.43 32.16
C PHE A 23 9.59 -17.32 33.38
N SER A 24 10.36 -18.36 33.56
CA SER A 24 10.34 -19.16 34.78
C SER A 24 11.64 -18.96 35.59
N GLY A 25 11.53 -18.91 36.91
CA GLY A 25 12.67 -18.89 37.80
C GLY A 25 13.38 -17.54 37.93
N LEU A 26 12.73 -16.41 37.68
CA LEU A 26 13.26 -15.09 37.95
C LEU A 26 13.32 -14.80 39.45
N SER A 27 14.44 -14.30 39.96
CA SER A 27 14.61 -13.88 41.33
C SER A 27 15.08 -12.43 41.42
N LEU A 28 14.64 -11.72 42.45
CA LEU A 28 15.04 -10.33 42.68
C LEU A 28 16.56 -10.27 42.95
N SER A 29 17.30 -9.62 42.05
CA SER A 29 18.74 -9.45 42.16
C SER A 29 19.15 -8.11 42.77
N SER A 30 18.34 -7.06 42.56
CA SER A 30 18.57 -5.74 43.17
C SER A 30 17.29 -4.92 43.27
N ARG A 31 17.30 -3.97 44.19
CA ARG A 31 16.18 -3.07 44.48
C ARG A 31 16.65 -1.65 44.79
N THR A 32 15.95 -0.67 44.23
CA THR A 32 16.01 0.75 44.61
C THR A 32 14.62 1.26 44.90
N SER A 33 14.46 2.53 45.32
CA SER A 33 13.14 3.15 45.53
C SER A 33 12.29 3.29 44.26
N ASN A 34 12.90 3.21 43.11
CA ASN A 34 12.25 3.41 41.80
C ASN A 34 12.57 2.32 40.77
N ARG A 35 13.25 1.24 41.15
CA ARG A 35 13.57 0.14 40.24
C ARG A 35 13.70 -1.21 40.96
N LEU A 36 13.09 -2.24 40.38
CA LEU A 36 13.28 -3.63 40.73
C LEU A 36 13.93 -4.34 39.56
N TYR A 37 14.93 -5.16 39.86
CA TYR A 37 15.69 -5.90 38.86
C TYR A 37 15.70 -7.40 39.19
N PHE A 38 15.23 -8.21 38.29
CA PHE A 38 15.12 -9.66 38.40
C PHE A 38 16.04 -10.34 37.39
N THR A 39 16.63 -11.45 37.71
CA THR A 39 17.45 -12.27 36.79
C THR A 39 17.08 -13.74 36.92
N SER A 40 17.23 -14.46 35.82
CA SER A 40 17.11 -15.91 35.75
C SER A 40 18.50 -16.57 35.55
N PRO A 41 18.64 -17.87 35.84
CA PRO A 41 19.86 -18.62 35.52
C PRO A 41 20.20 -18.67 34.03
N SER A 42 19.20 -18.40 33.14
CA SER A 42 19.37 -18.36 31.68
C SER A 42 19.79 -16.99 31.15
N ASP A 43 20.29 -16.09 32.00
CA ASP A 43 20.71 -14.72 31.65
C ASP A 43 19.57 -13.81 31.15
N THR A 44 18.33 -14.16 31.41
CA THR A 44 17.20 -13.28 31.18
C THR A 44 17.01 -12.36 32.39
N SER A 45 16.80 -11.08 32.14
CA SER A 45 16.51 -10.07 33.18
C SER A 45 15.23 -9.32 32.92
N VAL A 46 14.52 -8.99 33.99
CA VAL A 46 13.35 -8.12 33.96
C VAL A 46 13.61 -6.92 34.85
N THR A 47 13.41 -5.73 34.32
CA THR A 47 13.53 -4.48 35.07
C THR A 47 12.14 -3.84 35.14
N LEU A 48 11.64 -3.60 36.37
CA LEU A 48 10.45 -2.82 36.60
C LEU A 48 10.88 -1.45 37.15
N THR A 49 10.29 -0.39 36.59
CA THR A 49 10.54 1.00 37.04
C THR A 49 9.22 1.58 37.55
N GLY A 50 9.28 2.30 38.66
CA GLY A 50 8.11 2.84 39.30
C GLY A 50 8.41 3.41 40.69
N THR A 51 7.39 3.56 41.49
CA THR A 51 7.52 3.99 42.90
C THR A 51 7.36 2.79 43.84
N PHE A 52 8.45 2.39 44.48
CA PHE A 52 8.51 1.20 45.33
C PHE A 52 8.84 1.63 46.78
N THR A 53 7.81 1.73 47.63
CA THR A 53 7.99 2.09 49.04
C THR A 53 8.32 0.86 49.89
N SER A 54 9.06 1.03 51.00
CA SER A 54 9.48 -0.08 51.82
C SER A 54 8.44 -0.67 52.74
N SER A 55 7.27 0.00 52.88
CA SER A 55 6.29 -0.31 53.91
C SER A 55 5.13 -1.19 53.48
N SER A 56 4.83 -1.25 52.17
CA SER A 56 3.76 -2.11 51.66
C SER A 56 3.86 -2.29 50.16
N PRO A 57 3.92 -3.53 49.64
CA PRO A 57 3.88 -3.80 48.20
C PRO A 57 2.60 -3.31 47.50
N TYR A 58 1.50 -3.21 48.25
CA TYR A 58 0.20 -2.76 47.73
C TYR A 58 0.15 -1.30 47.31
N LEU A 59 1.15 -0.50 47.71
CA LEU A 59 1.29 0.91 47.32
C LEU A 59 2.33 1.15 46.25
N TRP A 60 2.91 0.10 45.71
CA TRP A 60 3.89 0.21 44.64
C TRP A 60 3.20 0.51 43.31
N THR A 61 3.77 1.42 42.57
CA THR A 61 3.34 1.77 41.22
C THR A 61 4.42 1.35 40.24
N VAL A 62 4.09 0.59 39.24
CA VAL A 62 4.95 0.21 38.13
C VAL A 62 4.63 1.09 36.95
N ASN A 63 5.60 1.78 36.39
CA ASN A 63 5.44 2.73 35.29
C ASN A 63 6.13 2.24 34.00
N SER A 64 7.05 1.29 34.12
CA SER A 64 7.64 0.64 32.95
C SER A 64 8.22 -0.74 33.29
N MET A 65 8.30 -1.58 32.28
CA MET A 65 8.92 -2.88 32.33
C MET A 65 9.86 -3.05 31.15
N SER A 66 11.04 -3.61 31.36
CA SER A 66 11.92 -4.05 30.26
C SER A 66 12.43 -5.45 30.51
N VAL A 67 12.55 -6.22 29.44
CA VAL A 67 13.10 -7.58 29.45
C VAL A 67 14.33 -7.63 28.57
N ALA A 68 15.39 -8.24 29.06
CA ALA A 68 16.64 -8.40 28.31
C ALA A 68 17.19 -9.82 28.46
N THR A 69 17.85 -10.29 27.40
CA THR A 69 18.67 -11.50 27.44
C THR A 69 20.10 -11.08 27.17
N GLY A 70 21.00 -11.37 28.15
CA GLY A 70 22.34 -10.85 28.13
C GLY A 70 22.36 -9.31 28.24
N ARG A 71 22.93 -8.63 27.24
CA ARG A 71 22.99 -7.16 27.18
C ARG A 71 21.96 -6.54 26.24
N THR A 72 21.14 -7.35 25.57
CA THR A 72 20.18 -6.90 24.58
C THR A 72 18.80 -6.84 25.20
N THR A 73 18.17 -5.67 25.17
CA THR A 73 16.74 -5.55 25.51
C THR A 73 15.92 -6.26 24.45
N VAL A 74 15.08 -7.19 24.86
CA VAL A 74 14.22 -7.96 23.97
C VAL A 74 12.93 -7.21 23.71
N TYR A 75 12.32 -6.68 24.78
CA TYR A 75 11.17 -5.77 24.70
C TYR A 75 11.09 -4.87 25.92
N SER A 76 10.39 -3.75 25.79
CA SER A 76 10.12 -2.81 26.86
C SER A 76 8.71 -2.23 26.72
N PHE A 77 8.12 -1.88 27.85
CA PHE A 77 6.85 -1.18 27.99
C PHE A 77 7.10 0.07 28.82
N SER A 78 6.51 1.18 28.44
CA SER A 78 6.61 2.47 29.14
C SER A 78 5.28 3.22 29.08
N GLU A 79 5.18 4.28 29.91
CA GLU A 79 4.04 5.19 29.97
C GLU A 79 2.74 4.57 30.55
N PHE A 80 2.82 3.40 31.14
CA PHE A 80 1.71 2.83 31.90
C PHE A 80 1.86 3.07 33.43
N SER A 81 0.77 2.99 34.17
CA SER A 81 0.77 3.10 35.61
C SER A 81 -0.17 2.07 36.25
N MET A 82 0.40 1.19 37.08
CA MET A 82 -0.35 0.16 37.78
C MET A 82 0.11 0.01 39.21
N THR A 83 -0.83 -0.17 40.16
CA THR A 83 -0.48 -0.54 41.52
C THR A 83 -0.05 -1.99 41.60
N PHE A 84 0.99 -2.25 42.36
CA PHE A 84 1.59 -3.59 42.50
C PHE A 84 0.57 -4.67 42.94
N TYR A 85 -0.44 -4.33 43.75
CA TYR A 85 -1.47 -5.26 44.14
C TYR A 85 -2.29 -5.77 42.95
N ARG A 86 -2.67 -4.90 42.02
CA ARG A 86 -3.35 -5.29 40.77
C ARG A 86 -2.48 -6.21 39.93
N PHE A 87 -1.21 -5.83 39.77
CA PHE A 87 -0.22 -6.63 39.06
C PHE A 87 -0.08 -8.03 39.66
N ALA A 88 0.09 -8.14 40.97
CA ALA A 88 0.31 -9.42 41.63
C ALA A 88 -0.94 -10.31 41.74
N SER A 89 -2.14 -9.75 41.65
CA SER A 89 -3.39 -10.50 41.81
C SER A 89 -4.07 -10.89 40.51
N SER A 90 -3.56 -10.42 39.39
CA SER A 90 -4.15 -10.67 38.05
C SER A 90 -3.72 -12.04 37.50
N SER A 91 -4.63 -12.73 36.80
CA SER A 91 -4.30 -13.88 35.97
C SER A 91 -3.51 -13.42 34.72
N GLY A 92 -2.83 -14.30 34.01
CA GLY A 92 -1.97 -13.93 32.87
C GLY A 92 -2.63 -12.98 31.86
N SER A 93 -3.81 -13.32 31.33
CA SER A 93 -4.54 -12.47 30.38
C SER A 93 -5.10 -11.18 31.00
N ALA A 94 -5.52 -11.22 32.29
CA ALA A 94 -5.97 -10.02 32.98
C ALA A 94 -4.81 -9.10 33.40
N LEU A 95 -3.62 -9.66 33.60
CA LEU A 95 -2.41 -8.91 33.84
C LEU A 95 -1.97 -8.17 32.57
N GLU A 96 -1.97 -8.84 31.44
CA GLU A 96 -1.67 -8.30 30.13
C GLU A 96 -2.59 -7.12 29.80
N ALA A 97 -3.92 -7.32 29.92
CA ALA A 97 -4.90 -6.26 29.72
C ALA A 97 -4.72 -5.07 30.67
N ALA A 98 -4.35 -5.34 31.92
CA ALA A 98 -4.18 -4.28 32.90
C ALA A 98 -2.87 -3.50 32.80
N LEU A 99 -1.86 -4.07 32.13
CA LEU A 99 -0.57 -3.40 31.84
C LEU A 99 -0.68 -2.46 30.65
N LEU A 100 -1.55 -2.79 29.68
CA LEU A 100 -1.60 -2.18 28.37
C LEU A 100 -2.98 -1.50 28.10
N THR A 101 -3.50 -0.73 29.07
CA THR A 101 -4.78 0.00 28.94
C THR A 101 -4.62 1.52 28.88
N GLY A 102 -3.44 2.03 28.67
CA GLY A 102 -3.12 3.45 28.50
C GLY A 102 -2.16 3.59 27.33
N ASP A 103 -1.76 4.80 27.01
CA ASP A 103 -0.81 5.06 25.92
C ASP A 103 0.54 4.39 26.19
N ASP A 104 0.82 3.33 25.46
CA ASP A 104 1.98 2.48 25.70
C ASP A 104 3.01 2.57 24.57
N THR A 105 4.27 2.28 24.92
CA THR A 105 5.33 2.09 23.94
C THR A 105 5.87 0.67 24.02
N ILE A 106 5.62 -0.11 22.98
CA ILE A 106 6.05 -1.50 22.83
C ILE A 106 7.20 -1.56 21.85
N THR A 107 8.36 -2.06 22.28
CA THR A 107 9.53 -2.28 21.41
C THR A 107 9.99 -3.71 21.52
N SER A 108 10.02 -4.42 20.39
CA SER A 108 10.54 -5.78 20.29
C SER A 108 11.78 -5.83 19.40
N ASN A 109 12.76 -6.62 19.81
CA ASN A 109 13.92 -6.99 18.99
C ASN A 109 13.94 -8.52 18.73
N MET A 110 12.79 -9.18 18.85
CA MET A 110 12.68 -10.62 18.61
C MET A 110 12.74 -10.90 17.10
N THR A 111 13.27 -12.06 16.74
CA THR A 111 13.45 -12.49 15.35
C THR A 111 12.48 -13.59 14.93
N GLU A 112 11.60 -14.01 15.82
CA GLU A 112 10.55 -15.00 15.57
C GLU A 112 9.19 -14.32 15.67
N GLY A 113 8.19 -14.81 14.95
CA GLY A 113 6.84 -14.26 14.96
C GLY A 113 6.18 -14.34 16.35
N ASN A 114 5.62 -13.25 16.78
CA ASN A 114 5.03 -13.07 18.10
C ASN A 114 3.61 -12.52 18.02
N ARG A 115 2.94 -12.50 19.17
CA ARG A 115 1.61 -11.90 19.28
C ARG A 115 1.62 -10.74 20.28
N TRP A 116 1.27 -9.55 19.80
CA TRP A 116 1.24 -8.32 20.56
C TRP A 116 -0.19 -7.81 20.67
N LEU A 117 -0.64 -7.50 21.89
CA LEU A 117 -1.97 -6.98 22.22
C LEU A 117 -1.80 -5.73 23.07
N ALA A 118 -2.11 -4.55 22.53
CA ALA A 118 -1.95 -3.28 23.23
C ALA A 118 -3.20 -2.86 24.04
N TYR A 119 -4.38 -3.41 23.72
CA TYR A 119 -5.66 -3.27 24.40
C TYR A 119 -6.32 -1.89 24.31
N GLY A 120 -5.72 -0.82 24.73
CA GLY A 120 -6.35 0.50 24.61
C GLY A 120 -5.52 1.63 25.18
N GLY A 121 -5.66 2.78 24.59
CA GLY A 121 -4.80 3.94 24.66
C GLY A 121 -4.24 4.23 23.27
N ASP A 122 -3.51 5.31 23.10
CA ASP A 122 -2.83 5.66 21.85
C ASP A 122 -1.41 5.05 21.88
N ASP A 123 -1.25 3.85 21.30
CA ASP A 123 -0.06 3.04 21.46
C ASP A 123 0.97 3.23 20.34
N VAL A 124 2.24 3.07 20.69
CA VAL A 124 3.36 3.05 19.73
C VAL A 124 4.06 1.69 19.77
N ILE A 125 3.98 0.96 18.67
CA ILE A 125 4.47 -0.42 18.57
C ILE A 125 5.60 -0.48 17.55
N SER A 126 6.75 -1.04 17.95
CA SER A 126 7.88 -1.32 17.05
C SER A 126 8.26 -2.79 17.18
N LEU A 127 8.16 -3.51 16.07
CA LEU A 127 8.41 -4.94 16.01
C LEU A 127 9.86 -5.26 15.63
N GLY A 128 10.29 -6.49 15.96
CA GLY A 128 11.49 -7.11 15.42
C GLY A 128 11.25 -7.65 14.01
N THR A 129 11.99 -8.72 13.67
CA THR A 129 11.78 -9.46 12.43
C THR A 129 10.95 -10.71 12.71
N GLY A 130 10.26 -11.23 11.70
CA GLY A 130 9.40 -12.41 11.81
C GLY A 130 7.98 -12.10 11.41
N ASN A 131 7.09 -13.07 11.55
CA ASN A 131 5.68 -12.91 11.20
C ASN A 131 4.91 -12.59 12.47
N ASP A 132 4.69 -11.34 12.74
CA ASP A 132 4.05 -10.87 13.97
C ASP A 132 2.53 -10.72 13.80
N TYR A 133 1.81 -10.90 14.90
CA TYR A 133 0.40 -10.53 15.03
C TYR A 133 0.31 -9.34 15.99
N VAL A 134 -0.27 -8.24 15.54
CA VAL A 134 -0.42 -7.01 16.32
C VAL A 134 -1.89 -6.61 16.38
N ASN A 135 -2.36 -6.33 17.60
CA ASN A 135 -3.66 -5.73 17.81
C ASN A 135 -3.48 -4.50 18.70
N GLY A 136 -3.68 -3.31 18.14
CA GLY A 136 -3.62 -2.04 18.86
C GLY A 136 -4.71 -1.92 19.90
N GLY A 137 -5.94 -2.28 19.55
CA GLY A 137 -7.05 -2.27 20.50
C GLY A 137 -7.99 -1.08 20.31
N THR A 138 -8.12 -0.22 21.29
CA THR A 138 -8.94 1.00 21.21
C THR A 138 -8.06 2.22 21.42
N GLY A 139 -8.16 3.21 20.55
CA GLY A 139 -7.33 4.42 20.56
C GLY A 139 -6.83 4.73 19.16
N THR A 140 -5.74 5.47 19.07
CA THR A 140 -5.03 5.75 17.83
C THR A 140 -3.65 5.13 17.89
N ASP A 141 -3.55 3.92 17.35
CA ASP A 141 -2.36 3.09 17.49
C ASP A 141 -1.43 3.24 16.29
N ARG A 142 -0.13 3.31 16.57
CA ARG A 142 0.90 3.48 15.56
C ARG A 142 1.88 2.32 15.54
N LEU A 143 2.00 1.68 14.37
CA LEU A 143 3.03 0.68 14.10
C LEU A 143 4.22 1.33 13.40
N ILE A 144 5.42 1.11 13.95
CA ILE A 144 6.69 1.53 13.36
C ILE A 144 7.30 0.35 12.61
N ILE A 145 7.52 0.54 11.31
CA ILE A 145 8.10 -0.44 10.40
C ILE A 145 9.48 0.07 9.97
N ASN A 146 10.52 -0.71 10.25
CA ASN A 146 11.91 -0.31 9.98
C ASN A 146 12.32 -0.40 8.50
N ASP A 147 11.46 -0.88 7.61
CA ASP A 147 11.70 -0.94 6.17
C ASP A 147 11.15 0.31 5.45
N ASN A 148 11.57 0.49 4.19
CA ASN A 148 11.06 1.54 3.31
C ASN A 148 9.76 1.10 2.66
N PHE A 149 8.78 1.99 2.63
CA PHE A 149 7.46 1.74 2.04
C PHE A 149 7.50 1.09 0.63
N GLY A 150 8.40 1.48 -0.24
CA GLY A 150 8.51 0.92 -1.60
C GLY A 150 8.89 -0.57 -1.70
N ARG A 151 9.08 -1.26 -0.58
CA ARG A 151 9.39 -2.70 -0.50
C ARG A 151 8.34 -3.49 0.29
N THR A 152 7.27 -2.82 0.70
CA THR A 152 6.20 -3.40 1.51
C THR A 152 4.94 -3.48 0.66
N SER A 153 4.25 -4.61 0.71
CA SER A 153 2.90 -4.78 0.19
C SER A 153 1.91 -4.90 1.35
N ALA A 154 0.70 -4.39 1.13
CA ALA A 154 -0.39 -4.47 2.08
C ALA A 154 -1.61 -5.09 1.42
N SER A 155 -2.37 -5.87 2.17
CA SER A 155 -3.69 -6.38 1.78
C SER A 155 -4.57 -6.49 3.01
N SER A 156 -5.90 -6.45 2.82
CA SER A 156 -6.83 -6.64 3.92
C SER A 156 -7.73 -7.86 3.72
N PHE A 157 -8.23 -8.42 4.84
CA PHE A 157 -9.23 -9.47 4.84
C PHE A 157 -10.04 -9.39 6.13
N TYR A 158 -11.34 -9.07 6.03
CA TYR A 158 -12.24 -8.87 7.17
C TYR A 158 -11.72 -7.90 8.25
N GLY A 159 -11.16 -6.75 7.82
CA GLY A 159 -10.61 -5.74 8.75
C GLY A 159 -9.27 -6.13 9.39
N THR A 160 -8.67 -7.21 8.93
CA THR A 160 -7.32 -7.63 9.31
C THR A 160 -6.37 -7.30 8.18
N ILE A 161 -5.34 -6.54 8.46
CA ILE A 161 -4.34 -6.13 7.48
C ILE A 161 -3.17 -7.10 7.52
N THR A 162 -2.70 -7.50 6.36
CA THR A 162 -1.44 -8.22 6.20
C THR A 162 -0.43 -7.28 5.55
N LEU A 163 0.70 -7.05 6.21
CA LEU A 163 1.86 -6.37 5.66
C LEU A 163 2.96 -7.38 5.34
N GLU A 164 3.46 -7.36 4.12
CA GLU A 164 4.64 -8.13 3.73
C GLU A 164 5.81 -7.18 3.50
N SER A 165 6.86 -7.32 4.29
CA SER A 165 8.09 -6.52 4.22
C SER A 165 9.32 -7.42 4.21
N ALA A 166 10.51 -6.83 4.14
CA ALA A 166 11.76 -7.58 4.30
C ALA A 166 11.91 -8.19 5.70
N ASP A 167 11.24 -7.63 6.71
CA ASP A 167 11.27 -8.08 8.09
C ASP A 167 10.33 -9.27 8.37
N GLY A 168 9.32 -9.48 7.52
CA GLY A 168 8.39 -10.59 7.65
C GLY A 168 7.01 -10.29 7.05
N ARG A 169 6.05 -11.16 7.41
CA ARG A 169 4.64 -11.03 7.07
C ARG A 169 3.85 -10.81 8.35
N ASP A 170 3.45 -9.57 8.59
CA ASP A 170 2.78 -9.18 9.81
C ASP A 170 1.27 -9.11 9.62
N THR A 171 0.53 -9.45 10.68
CA THR A 171 -0.93 -9.37 10.72
C THR A 171 -1.35 -8.29 11.70
N LEU A 172 -2.05 -7.27 11.21
CA LEU A 172 -2.44 -6.09 11.98
C LEU A 172 -3.95 -6.03 12.17
N VAL A 173 -4.35 -5.67 13.37
CA VAL A 173 -5.75 -5.44 13.74
C VAL A 173 -5.80 -4.16 14.57
N SER A 174 -6.77 -3.28 14.29
CA SER A 174 -6.93 -2.01 15.03
C SER A 174 -5.60 -1.25 15.12
N ILE A 175 -5.05 -0.91 13.98
CA ILE A 175 -3.89 -0.01 13.84
C ILE A 175 -4.32 1.12 12.90
N GLU A 176 -4.21 2.35 13.34
CA GLU A 176 -4.67 3.55 12.62
C GLU A 176 -3.52 4.32 11.95
N GLN A 177 -2.29 4.05 12.33
CA GLN A 177 -1.12 4.72 11.77
C GLN A 177 0.01 3.74 11.46
N LEU A 178 0.59 3.86 10.25
CA LEU A 178 1.79 3.15 9.86
C LEU A 178 2.93 4.15 9.64
N GLN A 179 4.06 3.92 10.29
CA GLN A 179 5.26 4.72 10.14
C GLN A 179 6.39 3.86 9.57
N PHE A 180 6.69 4.04 8.30
CA PHE A 180 7.85 3.45 7.63
C PHE A 180 9.09 4.34 7.84
N ALA A 181 10.28 3.81 7.55
CA ALA A 181 11.53 4.57 7.64
C ALA A 181 11.55 5.84 6.77
N ASN A 182 10.80 5.86 5.66
CA ASN A 182 10.75 6.96 4.70
C ASN A 182 9.39 7.66 4.59
N ARG A 183 8.33 7.17 5.23
CA ARG A 183 6.97 7.72 5.12
C ARG A 183 6.05 7.26 6.25
N SER A 184 5.07 8.08 6.58
CA SER A 184 3.98 7.72 7.48
C SER A 184 2.64 7.81 6.76
N PHE A 185 1.69 6.98 7.17
CA PHE A 185 0.32 6.94 6.65
C PHE A 185 -0.69 6.93 7.79
N ALA A 186 -1.82 7.63 7.60
CA ALA A 186 -3.05 7.29 8.29
C ALA A 186 -3.65 6.03 7.63
N LEU A 187 -4.00 5.04 8.41
CA LEU A 187 -4.51 3.76 7.95
C LEU A 187 -6.01 3.67 8.17
N ARG A 188 -6.74 3.31 7.11
CA ARG A 188 -8.19 3.13 7.15
C ARG A 188 -8.54 1.84 6.44
N THR A 189 -9.40 1.05 7.05
CA THR A 189 -9.82 -0.24 6.49
C THR A 189 -11.34 -0.32 6.41
N GLY A 190 -11.81 -0.85 5.30
CA GLY A 190 -13.18 -1.25 5.12
C GLY A 190 -13.49 -2.62 5.74
N SER A 191 -14.57 -3.19 5.30
CA SER A 191 -15.12 -4.46 5.82
C SER A 191 -15.47 -5.40 4.66
N SER A 192 -16.41 -6.32 4.87
CA SER A 192 -16.96 -7.19 3.82
C SER A 192 -18.26 -6.65 3.22
N PHE A 193 -18.54 -5.37 3.37
CA PHE A 193 -19.72 -4.66 2.84
C PHE A 193 -19.27 -3.38 2.15
N ASP A 194 -20.11 -2.77 1.34
CA ASP A 194 -19.85 -1.51 0.68
C ASP A 194 -19.50 -0.41 1.70
N ASN A 195 -18.32 0.17 1.55
CA ASN A 195 -17.78 1.16 2.47
C ASN A 195 -17.56 2.51 1.78
N THR A 196 -17.47 3.56 2.57
CA THR A 196 -17.01 4.87 2.12
C THR A 196 -15.91 5.35 3.05
N LEU A 197 -14.68 5.40 2.54
CA LEU A 197 -13.50 5.84 3.26
C LEU A 197 -13.03 7.19 2.69
N SER A 198 -12.65 8.11 3.57
CA SER A 198 -12.13 9.41 3.15
C SER A 198 -10.86 9.73 3.92
N GLY A 199 -9.89 10.32 3.24
CA GLY A 199 -8.65 10.81 3.82
C GLY A 199 -8.85 11.97 4.79
N ASP A 200 -7.77 12.37 5.45
CA ASP A 200 -7.75 13.48 6.36
C ASP A 200 -7.58 14.81 5.62
N GLN A 201 -8.38 15.80 6.00
CA GLN A 201 -8.14 17.19 5.58
C GLN A 201 -7.08 17.88 6.46
N ASP A 202 -6.57 17.17 7.46
CA ASP A 202 -5.58 17.72 8.39
C ASP A 202 -4.18 17.73 7.76
N ALA A 203 -3.59 18.93 7.69
CA ALA A 203 -2.29 19.21 7.09
C ALA A 203 -1.09 18.52 7.78
N GLN A 204 -1.29 17.66 8.76
CA GLN A 204 -0.22 16.98 9.50
C GLN A 204 0.04 15.53 9.03
N LEU A 205 -0.94 14.86 8.42
CA LEU A 205 -0.76 13.57 7.79
C LEU A 205 -1.09 13.72 6.30
N THR A 206 -0.05 13.95 5.49
CA THR A 206 -0.17 14.21 4.04
C THR A 206 -0.24 12.93 3.20
N SER A 207 -0.45 11.77 3.80
CA SER A 207 -0.57 10.49 3.10
C SER A 207 -1.51 9.56 3.83
N ASP A 208 -2.49 9.06 3.10
CA ASP A 208 -3.45 8.07 3.59
C ASP A 208 -3.20 6.70 2.94
N MET A 209 -3.41 5.63 3.71
CA MET A 209 -3.49 4.27 3.21
C MET A 209 -4.89 3.75 3.49
N MET A 210 -5.62 3.41 2.43
CA MET A 210 -6.99 2.92 2.53
C MET A 210 -7.12 1.57 1.86
N LEU A 211 -7.77 0.65 2.55
CA LEU A 211 -8.09 -0.69 2.05
C LEU A 211 -9.60 -0.87 2.12
N GLY A 212 -10.26 -1.07 0.98
CA GLY A 212 -11.72 -1.23 0.89
C GLY A 212 -12.18 -2.55 1.49
N GLY A 213 -11.61 -3.63 1.03
CA GLY A 213 -11.95 -4.97 1.51
C GLY A 213 -12.78 -5.74 0.50
N ARG A 214 -13.98 -6.12 0.89
CA ARG A 214 -14.98 -6.73 0.01
C ARG A 214 -16.16 -5.80 -0.12
N GLY A 215 -16.79 -5.82 -1.29
CA GLY A 215 -17.96 -5.01 -1.56
C GLY A 215 -17.65 -3.91 -2.56
N ALA A 216 -18.63 -3.09 -2.90
CA ALA A 216 -18.42 -1.96 -3.78
C ALA A 216 -18.07 -0.71 -2.96
N ASP A 217 -16.79 -0.40 -2.88
CA ASP A 217 -16.27 0.61 -1.98
C ASP A 217 -16.06 1.97 -2.66
N THR A 218 -16.03 3.03 -1.88
CA THR A 218 -15.64 4.37 -2.32
C THR A 218 -14.52 4.90 -1.45
N LEU A 219 -13.33 5.06 -2.01
CA LEU A 219 -12.13 5.53 -1.34
C LEU A 219 -11.73 6.90 -1.90
N SER A 220 -11.43 7.87 -1.03
CA SER A 220 -11.01 9.21 -1.44
C SER A 220 -9.82 9.70 -0.63
N GLY A 221 -8.65 9.85 -1.27
CA GLY A 221 -7.39 10.33 -0.66
C GLY A 221 -7.41 11.81 -0.34
N LEU A 222 -8.12 12.62 -1.14
CA LEU A 222 -8.23 14.09 -1.06
C LEU A 222 -6.93 14.81 -1.40
N SER A 223 -6.00 14.93 -0.48
CA SER A 223 -4.74 15.60 -0.70
C SER A 223 -3.60 14.89 0.02
N GLY A 224 -2.50 14.72 -0.68
CA GLY A 224 -1.37 14.01 -0.10
C GLY A 224 -0.66 13.16 -1.14
N ARG A 225 -0.06 12.12 -0.67
CA ARG A 225 0.48 11.08 -1.49
C ARG A 225 -0.07 9.76 -1.00
N ASP A 226 -1.20 9.39 -1.54
CA ASP A 226 -2.08 8.40 -0.96
C ASP A 226 -1.89 7.01 -1.60
N MET A 227 -2.30 5.99 -0.88
CA MET A 227 -2.39 4.62 -1.37
C MET A 227 -3.79 4.09 -1.11
N LEU A 228 -4.52 3.82 -2.19
CA LEU A 228 -5.88 3.31 -2.14
C LEU A 228 -5.93 1.94 -2.80
N LEU A 229 -6.43 0.95 -2.07
CA LEU A 229 -6.60 -0.43 -2.51
C LEU A 229 -8.08 -0.79 -2.39
N GLY A 230 -8.76 -1.07 -3.52
CA GLY A 230 -10.18 -1.49 -3.53
C GLY A 230 -10.33 -2.91 -3.00
N GLU A 231 -9.55 -3.83 -3.51
CA GLU A 231 -9.46 -5.27 -3.24
C GLU A 231 -10.52 -6.10 -3.97
N GLU A 232 -11.58 -6.65 -3.32
CA GLU A 232 -12.63 -7.44 -4.00
C GLU A 232 -13.92 -6.61 -4.16
N GLY A 233 -14.38 -6.34 -5.36
CA GLY A 233 -15.64 -5.64 -5.62
C GLY A 233 -15.52 -4.61 -6.74
N ASN A 234 -16.62 -3.96 -7.09
CA ASN A 234 -16.61 -2.91 -8.10
C ASN A 234 -16.41 -1.56 -7.39
N ASP A 235 -15.21 -1.09 -7.33
CA ASP A 235 -14.77 -0.01 -6.45
C ASP A 235 -14.66 1.35 -7.17
N ARG A 236 -14.68 2.41 -6.39
CA ARG A 236 -14.44 3.77 -6.83
C ARG A 236 -13.31 4.40 -6.02
N LEU A 237 -12.16 4.61 -6.66
CA LEU A 237 -10.96 5.16 -6.04
C LEU A 237 -10.67 6.57 -6.59
N LEU A 238 -10.51 7.55 -5.70
CA LEU A 238 -10.17 8.93 -6.02
C LEU A 238 -8.90 9.34 -5.29
N GLY A 239 -7.77 9.49 -5.99
CA GLY A 239 -6.50 9.96 -5.42
C GLY A 239 -6.64 11.41 -4.95
N GLY A 240 -6.91 12.32 -5.86
CA GLY A 240 -7.15 13.72 -5.57
C GLY A 240 -5.98 14.62 -5.97
N THR A 241 -5.29 15.22 -5.02
CA THR A 241 -4.09 16.02 -5.31
C THR A 241 -2.87 15.39 -4.69
N GLY A 242 -1.84 15.11 -5.48
CA GLY A 242 -0.61 14.50 -4.96
C GLY A 242 0.03 13.56 -5.95
N HIS A 243 0.77 12.60 -5.45
CA HIS A 243 1.36 11.53 -6.26
C HIS A 243 0.84 10.20 -5.72
N ASP A 244 -0.28 9.77 -6.22
CA ASP A 244 -1.08 8.74 -5.62
C ASP A 244 -0.80 7.35 -6.21
N THR A 245 -1.17 6.33 -5.48
CA THR A 245 -1.12 4.93 -5.90
C THR A 245 -2.50 4.33 -5.70
N LEU A 246 -3.18 4.01 -6.80
CA LEU A 246 -4.51 3.45 -6.81
C LEU A 246 -4.46 2.04 -7.40
N LYS A 247 -5.10 1.10 -6.73
CA LYS A 247 -5.22 -0.28 -7.17
C LYS A 247 -6.66 -0.74 -6.98
N GLY A 248 -7.34 -1.07 -8.08
CA GLY A 248 -8.73 -1.54 -8.06
C GLY A 248 -8.82 -2.90 -7.38
N GLY A 249 -8.44 -3.94 -8.04
CA GLY A 249 -8.39 -5.29 -7.53
C GLY A 249 -9.19 -6.28 -8.37
N ASP A 250 -10.08 -7.02 -7.74
CA ASP A 250 -11.00 -7.90 -8.45
C ASP A 250 -12.35 -7.20 -8.66
N GLY A 251 -12.76 -6.95 -9.88
CA GLY A 251 -14.05 -6.33 -10.20
C GLY A 251 -13.93 -5.20 -11.21
N ASP A 252 -15.07 -4.66 -11.66
CA ASP A 252 -15.07 -3.56 -12.63
C ASP A 252 -14.95 -2.22 -11.88
N ASP A 253 -13.76 -1.64 -11.91
CA ASP A 253 -13.38 -0.52 -11.05
C ASP A 253 -13.36 0.84 -11.77
N LEU A 254 -13.48 1.91 -10.98
CA LEU A 254 -13.30 3.28 -11.44
C LEU A 254 -12.17 3.95 -10.65
N LEU A 255 -11.03 4.18 -11.31
CA LEU A 255 -9.86 4.82 -10.75
C LEU A 255 -9.66 6.23 -11.33
N LEU A 256 -9.58 7.22 -10.46
CA LEU A 256 -9.32 8.62 -10.81
C LEU A 256 -8.09 9.12 -10.05
N GLY A 257 -6.95 9.32 -10.72
CA GLY A 257 -5.71 9.82 -10.12
C GLY A 257 -5.85 11.26 -9.66
N GLY A 258 -6.15 12.15 -10.57
CA GLY A 258 -6.41 13.56 -10.27
C GLY A 258 -5.28 14.48 -10.67
N THR A 259 -4.64 15.16 -9.72
CA THR A 259 -3.51 16.03 -10.03
C THR A 259 -2.24 15.49 -9.42
N GLY A 260 -1.22 15.27 -10.24
CA GLY A 260 0.06 14.75 -9.78
C GLY A 260 0.61 13.71 -10.75
N ARG A 261 1.64 13.01 -10.31
CA ARG A 261 2.14 11.85 -11.06
C ARG A 261 1.66 10.61 -10.37
N ASP A 262 0.63 10.01 -10.93
CA ASP A 262 -0.09 8.94 -10.28
C ASP A 262 0.28 7.57 -10.88
N TRP A 263 0.11 6.53 -10.10
CA TRP A 263 0.19 5.15 -10.52
C TRP A 263 -1.15 4.46 -10.28
N LEU A 264 -1.80 4.03 -11.36
CA LEU A 264 -3.12 3.43 -11.33
C LEU A 264 -3.06 2.03 -11.95
N ALA A 265 -3.66 1.04 -11.29
CA ALA A 265 -3.81 -0.32 -11.81
C ALA A 265 -5.23 -0.82 -11.54
N GLY A 266 -5.93 -1.28 -12.59
CA GLY A 266 -7.25 -1.91 -12.46
C GLY A 266 -7.16 -3.29 -11.85
N ASP A 267 -6.26 -4.12 -12.30
CA ASP A 267 -6.02 -5.53 -12.05
C ASP A 267 -6.99 -6.45 -12.80
N LEU A 268 -8.04 -7.02 -12.21
CA LEU A 268 -8.97 -7.94 -12.86
C LEU A 268 -10.37 -7.33 -13.00
N GLY A 269 -10.91 -7.30 -14.19
CA GLY A 269 -12.25 -6.76 -14.50
C GLY A 269 -12.21 -5.79 -15.65
N ASP A 270 -13.38 -5.30 -16.07
CA ASP A 270 -13.48 -4.29 -17.13
C ASP A 270 -13.42 -2.88 -16.50
N ASP A 271 -12.21 -2.29 -16.43
CA ASP A 271 -11.90 -1.11 -15.62
C ASP A 271 -12.02 0.22 -16.40
N ILE A 272 -12.27 1.29 -15.66
CA ILE A 272 -12.18 2.67 -16.14
C ILE A 272 -11.10 3.41 -15.34
N ILE A 273 -10.01 3.78 -16.01
CA ILE A 273 -8.85 4.39 -15.37
C ILE A 273 -8.57 5.75 -16.00
N VAL A 274 -8.50 6.78 -15.16
CA VAL A 274 -8.22 8.16 -15.59
C VAL A 274 -7.06 8.72 -14.78
N GLY A 275 -5.95 9.06 -15.45
CA GLY A 275 -4.76 9.63 -14.84
C GLY A 275 -5.03 11.03 -14.33
N GLY A 276 -5.25 11.96 -15.21
CA GLY A 276 -5.60 13.33 -14.87
C GLY A 276 -4.59 14.34 -15.38
N SER A 277 -3.92 15.06 -14.51
CA SER A 277 -2.92 16.05 -14.94
C SER A 277 -1.52 15.67 -14.48
N HIS A 278 -0.54 15.94 -15.32
CA HIS A 278 0.86 15.52 -15.28
C HIS A 278 1.06 14.06 -15.78
N GLY A 279 2.31 13.64 -15.88
CA GLY A 279 2.65 12.35 -16.48
C GLY A 279 2.35 11.17 -15.57
N ASP A 280 1.35 10.39 -15.90
CA ASP A 280 0.80 9.28 -15.12
C ASP A 280 1.21 7.92 -15.67
N LYS A 281 1.03 6.89 -14.85
CA LYS A 281 1.18 5.50 -15.25
C LYS A 281 -0.11 4.74 -15.00
N LEU A 282 -0.76 4.31 -16.08
CA LEU A 282 -2.02 3.58 -16.07
C LEU A 282 -1.80 2.15 -16.56
N ILE A 283 -2.36 1.19 -15.87
CA ILE A 283 -2.33 -0.24 -16.19
C ILE A 283 -3.74 -0.77 -16.08
N GLY A 284 -4.31 -1.30 -17.17
CA GLY A 284 -5.61 -1.96 -17.16
C GLY A 284 -5.54 -3.25 -16.35
N GLY A 285 -5.10 -4.28 -16.96
CA GLY A 285 -4.91 -5.57 -16.29
C GLY A 285 -5.49 -6.72 -17.07
N GLY A 286 -6.51 -7.32 -16.58
CA GLY A 286 -7.22 -8.37 -17.29
C GLY A 286 -8.69 -8.07 -17.40
N GLY A 287 -9.21 -7.98 -18.61
CA GLY A 287 -10.56 -7.53 -18.94
C GLY A 287 -10.52 -6.50 -20.06
N ASN A 288 -11.61 -5.87 -20.38
CA ASN A 288 -11.66 -4.88 -21.47
C ASN A 288 -11.67 -3.46 -20.88
N ASP A 289 -10.52 -2.85 -20.81
CA ASP A 289 -10.25 -1.66 -20.02
C ASP A 289 -10.41 -0.36 -20.83
N GLN A 290 -10.72 0.72 -20.13
CA GLN A 290 -10.73 2.07 -20.67
C GLN A 290 -9.71 2.93 -19.92
N LEU A 291 -8.57 3.23 -20.55
CA LEU A 291 -7.50 4.04 -19.99
C LEU A 291 -7.48 5.43 -20.63
N ARG A 292 -7.38 6.48 -19.83
CA ARG A 292 -7.30 7.88 -20.26
C ARG A 292 -6.23 8.61 -19.48
N GLY A 293 -5.12 9.00 -20.16
CA GLY A 293 -4.04 9.79 -19.56
C GLY A 293 -4.50 11.19 -19.21
N GLN A 294 -5.19 11.86 -20.12
CA GLN A 294 -5.66 13.25 -20.14
C GLN A 294 -4.54 14.25 -20.45
N SER A 295 -3.81 14.79 -19.50
CA SER A 295 -2.79 15.79 -19.77
C SER A 295 -1.48 15.49 -19.08
N GLY A 296 -0.42 15.35 -19.85
CA GLY A 296 0.89 14.97 -19.33
C GLY A 296 1.72 14.25 -20.38
N HIS A 297 2.73 13.55 -19.94
CA HIS A 297 3.41 12.55 -20.74
C HIS A 297 3.15 11.21 -20.06
N ASP A 298 2.13 10.54 -20.54
CA ASP A 298 1.52 9.41 -19.85
C ASP A 298 2.06 8.06 -20.38
N LEU A 299 1.98 7.04 -19.53
CA LEU A 299 2.27 5.66 -19.89
C LEU A 299 1.02 4.82 -19.66
N LEU A 300 0.38 4.38 -20.74
CA LEU A 300 -0.81 3.55 -20.71
C LEU A 300 -0.48 2.13 -21.17
N ARG A 301 -0.97 1.14 -20.46
CA ARG A 301 -0.83 -0.26 -20.77
C ARG A 301 -2.14 -1.01 -20.54
N GLY A 302 -2.70 -1.63 -21.60
CA GLY A 302 -3.92 -2.44 -21.51
C GLY A 302 -3.67 -3.76 -20.78
N ASN A 303 -2.67 -4.49 -21.15
CA ASN A 303 -2.27 -5.85 -20.87
C ASN A 303 -3.17 -6.89 -21.57
N SER A 304 -4.19 -7.48 -20.96
CA SER A 304 -4.97 -8.55 -21.60
C SER A 304 -6.45 -8.24 -21.68
N GLY A 305 -7.00 -8.29 -22.88
CA GLY A 305 -8.40 -7.95 -23.18
C GLY A 305 -8.52 -7.09 -24.41
N GLN A 306 -9.71 -6.56 -24.66
CA GLN A 306 -9.94 -5.60 -25.74
C GLN A 306 -9.99 -4.19 -25.16
N ASP A 307 -8.85 -3.53 -25.16
CA ASP A 307 -8.67 -2.31 -24.42
C ASP A 307 -8.87 -1.05 -25.30
N THR A 308 -9.23 0.06 -24.65
CA THR A 308 -9.28 1.38 -25.27
C THR A 308 -8.36 2.33 -24.54
N LEU A 309 -7.28 2.74 -25.18
CA LEU A 309 -6.26 3.61 -24.64
C LEU A 309 -6.33 4.99 -25.31
N LEU A 310 -6.50 6.03 -24.49
CA LEU A 310 -6.47 7.44 -24.90
C LEU A 310 -5.35 8.14 -24.15
N GLY A 311 -4.29 8.57 -24.87
CA GLY A 311 -3.19 9.34 -24.30
C GLY A 311 -3.67 10.69 -23.78
N GLY A 312 -3.94 11.60 -24.67
CA GLY A 312 -4.51 12.90 -24.34
C GLY A 312 -3.71 14.07 -24.86
N GLN A 313 -3.26 14.95 -23.97
CA GLN A 313 -2.35 16.04 -24.32
C GLN A 313 -0.93 15.71 -23.83
N GLY A 314 0.04 15.80 -24.71
CA GLY A 314 1.46 15.54 -24.42
C GLY A 314 1.97 14.30 -25.14
N ASP A 315 3.27 14.06 -25.07
CA ASP A 315 3.87 12.94 -25.79
C ASP A 315 3.73 11.66 -24.96
N ASP A 316 2.80 10.80 -25.35
CA ASP A 316 2.37 9.64 -24.60
C ASP A 316 2.98 8.33 -25.11
N ARG A 317 2.92 7.29 -24.30
CA ARG A 317 3.27 5.92 -24.68
C ARG A 317 2.12 4.97 -24.37
N LEU A 318 1.58 4.37 -25.42
CA LEU A 318 0.44 3.47 -25.37
C LEU A 318 0.87 2.05 -25.78
N TYR A 319 0.54 1.08 -24.94
CA TYR A 319 0.75 -0.35 -25.18
C TYR A 319 -0.58 -1.08 -25.02
N GLY A 320 -1.11 -1.68 -26.11
CA GLY A 320 -2.28 -2.57 -26.04
C GLY A 320 -1.94 -3.87 -25.32
N ASP A 321 -0.80 -4.44 -25.68
CA ASP A 321 -0.24 -5.73 -25.29
C ASP A 321 -1.02 -6.92 -25.87
N GLY A 322 -2.06 -7.44 -25.28
CA GLY A 322 -2.69 -8.67 -25.74
C GLY A 322 -4.20 -8.63 -25.84
N GLY A 323 -4.70 -8.61 -27.04
CA GLY A 323 -6.11 -8.46 -27.37
C GLY A 323 -6.28 -7.62 -28.61
N SER A 324 -7.51 -7.31 -29.00
CA SER A 324 -7.74 -6.43 -30.12
C SER A 324 -8.05 -5.04 -29.62
N ASP A 325 -7.04 -4.20 -29.60
CA ASP A 325 -7.02 -2.96 -28.87
C ASP A 325 -7.30 -1.74 -29.75
N ARG A 326 -7.70 -0.66 -29.10
CA ARG A 326 -7.92 0.64 -29.75
C ARG A 326 -7.02 1.69 -29.13
N LEU A 327 -6.01 2.16 -29.86
CA LEU A 327 -5.00 3.12 -29.41
C LEU A 327 -5.22 4.48 -30.04
N ILE A 328 -5.30 5.51 -29.22
CA ILE A 328 -5.56 6.90 -29.61
C ILE A 328 -4.60 7.80 -28.83
N GLY A 329 -3.50 8.27 -29.48
CA GLY A 329 -2.54 9.18 -28.84
C GLY A 329 -3.17 10.52 -28.49
N GLN A 330 -3.87 11.15 -29.40
CA GLN A 330 -4.46 12.48 -29.42
C GLN A 330 -3.43 13.59 -29.68
N GLU A 331 -3.36 14.66 -28.79
CA GLU A 331 -2.47 15.81 -29.04
C GLU A 331 -1.06 15.55 -28.52
N GLY A 332 -0.08 15.49 -29.38
CA GLY A 332 1.33 15.29 -29.04
C GLY A 332 2.09 14.47 -30.05
N ASP A 333 3.32 14.14 -29.76
CA ASP A 333 4.12 13.23 -30.55
C ASP A 333 4.16 11.87 -29.82
N ASP A 334 3.21 10.98 -30.16
CA ASP A 334 2.91 9.78 -29.39
C ASP A 334 3.64 8.53 -29.92
N THR A 335 3.80 7.54 -29.06
CA THR A 335 4.33 6.21 -29.41
C THR A 335 3.30 5.14 -29.10
N LEU A 336 2.86 4.42 -30.12
CA LEU A 336 1.81 3.42 -30.03
C LEU A 336 2.36 2.05 -30.40
N THR A 337 2.09 1.07 -29.55
CA THR A 337 2.40 -0.34 -29.74
C THR A 337 1.12 -1.14 -29.56
N GLY A 338 0.62 -1.80 -30.57
CA GLY A 338 -0.60 -2.60 -30.54
C GLY A 338 -0.41 -3.86 -29.71
N GLY A 339 0.52 -4.68 -30.12
CA GLY A 339 0.87 -5.91 -29.44
C GLY A 339 0.42 -7.15 -30.22
N ALA A 340 -0.38 -7.97 -29.59
CA ALA A 340 -0.83 -9.23 -30.20
C ALA A 340 -2.32 -9.17 -30.55
N HIS A 341 -2.67 -9.72 -31.72
CA HIS A 341 -4.00 -9.69 -32.36
C HIS A 341 -4.26 -8.42 -33.15
N ALA A 342 -5.50 -8.23 -33.59
CA ALA A 342 -5.87 -7.17 -34.54
C ALA A 342 -6.15 -5.85 -33.83
N ASP A 343 -5.25 -4.90 -33.95
CA ASP A 343 -5.31 -3.61 -33.28
C ASP A 343 -5.80 -2.48 -34.20
N THR A 344 -6.28 -1.41 -33.61
CA THR A 344 -6.74 -0.23 -34.33
C THR A 344 -6.06 1.02 -33.80
N PHE A 345 -5.20 1.61 -34.62
CA PHE A 345 -4.55 2.89 -34.36
C PHE A 345 -5.37 4.04 -34.95
N VAL A 346 -5.74 5.02 -34.13
CA VAL A 346 -6.71 6.06 -34.52
C VAL A 346 -6.07 7.43 -34.54
N PHE A 347 -6.21 8.13 -35.67
CA PHE A 347 -5.64 9.45 -35.90
C PHE A 347 -6.70 10.44 -36.39
N HIS A 348 -6.62 11.67 -35.93
CA HIS A 348 -7.44 12.79 -36.39
C HIS A 348 -6.56 14.00 -36.66
N ARG A 349 -7.07 14.93 -37.44
CA ARG A 349 -6.44 16.23 -37.64
C ARG A 349 -6.11 16.89 -36.30
N GLY A 350 -4.87 17.40 -36.17
CA GLY A 350 -4.39 18.07 -34.97
C GLY A 350 -3.70 17.17 -33.96
N TYR A 351 -3.53 15.88 -34.28
CA TYR A 351 -2.92 14.91 -33.34
C TYR A 351 -1.39 14.96 -33.27
N GLY A 352 -0.70 15.55 -34.22
CA GLY A 352 0.76 15.73 -34.15
C GLY A 352 1.56 14.73 -35.00
N SER A 353 2.66 14.25 -34.46
CA SER A 353 3.58 13.34 -35.17
C SER A 353 3.79 12.07 -34.39
N ASP A 354 3.13 11.02 -34.80
CA ASP A 354 3.01 9.79 -34.03
C ASP A 354 3.86 8.66 -34.62
N VAL A 355 4.18 7.66 -33.79
CA VAL A 355 4.93 6.47 -34.19
C VAL A 355 4.12 5.21 -33.85
N ILE A 356 3.91 4.34 -34.84
CA ILE A 356 3.45 2.97 -34.65
C ILE A 356 4.67 2.07 -34.72
N THR A 357 4.92 1.28 -33.67
CA THR A 357 6.17 0.52 -33.52
C THR A 357 6.11 -0.94 -34.02
N ASP A 358 4.90 -1.50 -34.15
CA ASP A 358 4.71 -2.95 -34.38
C ASP A 358 3.56 -3.32 -35.32
N PHE A 359 3.18 -2.43 -36.25
CA PHE A 359 2.06 -2.65 -37.18
C PHE A 359 2.16 -3.98 -37.92
N THR A 360 1.17 -4.85 -37.74
CA THR A 360 1.07 -6.18 -38.35
C THR A 360 0.12 -6.15 -39.55
N LEU A 361 0.70 -6.31 -40.75
CA LEU A 361 -0.04 -6.28 -42.00
C LEU A 361 -1.12 -7.37 -42.08
N GLY A 362 -2.36 -6.97 -42.38
CA GLY A 362 -3.49 -7.88 -42.55
C GLY A 362 -4.14 -8.29 -41.22
N GLU A 363 -3.65 -7.79 -40.10
CA GLU A 363 -4.27 -7.90 -38.80
C GLU A 363 -4.68 -6.53 -38.27
N ASP A 364 -3.75 -5.57 -38.29
CA ASP A 364 -3.96 -4.24 -37.74
C ASP A 364 -4.58 -3.24 -38.72
N LEU A 365 -5.20 -2.20 -38.18
CA LEU A 365 -5.85 -1.15 -38.93
C LEU A 365 -5.40 0.25 -38.49
N ILE A 366 -5.23 1.14 -39.46
CA ILE A 366 -5.06 2.59 -39.24
C ILE A 366 -6.41 3.26 -39.53
N GLN A 367 -7.04 3.78 -38.50
CA GLN A 367 -8.27 4.55 -38.65
C GLN A 367 -7.96 6.05 -38.77
N ILE A 368 -8.30 6.64 -39.87
CA ILE A 368 -8.23 8.08 -40.10
C ILE A 368 -9.63 8.67 -39.90
N GLY A 369 -9.79 9.55 -38.92
CA GLY A 369 -11.04 10.21 -38.67
C GLY A 369 -11.16 11.53 -39.44
N ARG A 370 -11.06 12.67 -38.75
CA ARG A 370 -11.16 13.98 -39.43
C ARG A 370 -9.84 14.35 -40.07
N GLY A 371 -9.80 14.65 -41.36
CA GLY A 371 -8.64 15.18 -42.07
C GLY A 371 -8.32 14.51 -43.39
N ALA A 372 -8.84 13.32 -43.62
CA ALA A 372 -8.85 12.63 -44.92
C ALA A 372 -10.14 11.82 -45.06
N ASP A 373 -10.64 11.74 -46.28
CA ASP A 373 -11.90 11.03 -46.63
C ASP A 373 -11.59 9.71 -47.40
N GLY A 374 -10.33 9.47 -47.73
CA GLY A 374 -9.86 8.28 -48.45
C GLY A 374 -8.35 8.21 -48.55
N VAL A 375 -7.85 7.07 -49.01
CA VAL A 375 -6.39 6.82 -49.17
C VAL A 375 -5.75 7.82 -50.12
N GLU A 376 -6.50 8.38 -51.08
CA GLU A 376 -6.05 9.42 -52.02
C GLU A 376 -5.67 10.75 -51.38
N ASP A 377 -6.14 11.01 -50.17
CA ASP A 377 -5.78 12.21 -49.39
C ASP A 377 -4.50 12.01 -48.57
N LEU A 378 -3.95 10.79 -48.53
CA LEU A 378 -2.75 10.44 -47.79
C LEU A 378 -1.49 10.58 -48.68
N THR A 379 -0.43 11.00 -48.04
CA THR A 379 0.92 11.03 -48.70
C THR A 379 1.80 10.00 -47.98
N PHE A 380 2.37 9.08 -48.78
CA PHE A 380 3.26 8.04 -48.30
C PHE A 380 4.69 8.32 -48.68
N THR A 381 5.65 8.15 -47.79
CA THR A 381 7.06 8.36 -48.01
C THR A 381 7.88 7.27 -47.32
N GLN A 382 8.73 6.55 -48.08
CA GLN A 382 9.66 5.60 -47.50
C GLN A 382 10.83 6.34 -46.84
N LEU A 383 11.08 6.11 -45.57
CA LEU A 383 12.17 6.68 -44.77
C LEU A 383 13.08 5.56 -44.25
N GLY A 384 13.96 5.04 -45.10
CA GLY A 384 14.81 3.91 -44.71
C GLY A 384 14.03 2.61 -44.56
N ALA A 385 13.93 2.11 -43.36
CA ALA A 385 13.17 0.91 -43.04
C ALA A 385 11.71 1.20 -42.66
N ASP A 386 11.31 2.48 -42.61
CA ASP A 386 10.01 2.92 -42.07
C ASP A 386 9.20 3.64 -43.15
N VAL A 387 7.89 3.69 -42.98
CA VAL A 387 6.99 4.46 -43.87
C VAL A 387 6.36 5.60 -43.10
N GLN A 388 6.52 6.81 -43.61
CA GLN A 388 5.78 7.98 -43.16
C GLN A 388 4.48 8.13 -43.92
N ILE A 389 3.37 8.28 -43.23
CA ILE A 389 2.05 8.64 -43.71
C ILE A 389 1.77 10.08 -43.27
N ALA A 390 1.32 10.94 -44.19
CA ALA A 390 0.99 12.31 -43.85
C ALA A 390 -0.37 12.71 -44.43
N PHE A 391 -1.17 13.40 -43.64
CA PHE A 391 -2.43 14.02 -44.04
C PHE A 391 -2.72 15.26 -43.18
N ALA A 392 -3.33 16.29 -43.76
CA ALA A 392 -3.57 17.57 -43.10
C ALA A 392 -2.32 18.10 -42.35
N ASP A 393 -2.34 18.08 -41.02
CA ASP A 393 -1.24 18.51 -40.14
C ASP A 393 -0.74 17.36 -39.25
N VAL A 394 -0.99 16.11 -39.65
CA VAL A 394 -0.60 14.89 -38.92
C VAL A 394 0.45 14.12 -39.71
N THR A 395 1.41 13.56 -39.03
CA THR A 395 2.36 12.58 -39.55
C THR A 395 2.36 11.31 -38.70
N ILE A 396 2.35 10.15 -39.36
CA ILE A 396 2.44 8.85 -38.73
C ILE A 396 3.68 8.14 -39.27
N LEU A 397 4.59 7.75 -38.42
CA LEU A 397 5.70 6.88 -38.78
C LEU A 397 5.35 5.44 -38.41
N VAL A 398 5.31 4.57 -39.42
CA VAL A 398 5.12 3.13 -39.21
C VAL A 398 6.49 2.45 -39.35
N GLU A 399 7.01 1.99 -38.22
CA GLU A 399 8.34 1.38 -38.18
C GLU A 399 8.38 0.03 -38.90
N ASN A 400 9.57 -0.33 -39.41
CA ASN A 400 9.87 -1.61 -40.02
C ASN A 400 8.89 -2.03 -41.15
N SER A 401 8.46 -1.07 -41.98
CA SER A 401 7.45 -1.26 -43.02
C SER A 401 7.91 -0.76 -44.39
N THR A 402 7.23 -1.20 -45.45
CA THR A 402 7.49 -0.75 -46.82
C THR A 402 6.24 -0.13 -47.42
N LEU A 403 6.43 0.75 -48.44
CA LEU A 403 5.31 1.38 -49.17
C LEU A 403 4.33 0.33 -49.70
N GLU A 404 4.82 -0.76 -50.33
CA GLU A 404 3.99 -1.83 -50.86
C GLU A 404 3.09 -2.48 -49.80
N GLN A 405 3.57 -2.55 -48.56
CA GLN A 405 2.82 -3.08 -47.42
C GLN A 405 1.75 -2.11 -46.93
N ILE A 406 2.08 -0.82 -46.79
CA ILE A 406 1.21 0.16 -46.13
C ILE A 406 0.19 0.78 -47.07
N GLU A 407 0.51 1.02 -48.34
CA GLU A 407 -0.41 1.69 -49.31
C GLU A 407 -1.67 0.87 -49.63
N ALA A 408 -1.79 -0.36 -49.18
CA ALA A 408 -2.96 -1.18 -49.43
C ALA A 408 -4.20 -0.58 -48.72
N ALA A 409 -5.30 -0.37 -49.47
CA ALA A 409 -6.51 0.24 -48.94
C ALA A 409 -7.15 -0.53 -47.75
N ASP A 410 -6.89 -1.84 -47.69
CA ASP A 410 -7.41 -2.70 -46.61
C ASP A 410 -6.78 -2.42 -45.23
N ASN A 411 -5.70 -1.65 -45.17
CA ASN A 411 -5.04 -1.22 -43.92
C ASN A 411 -5.72 0.00 -43.29
N PHE A 412 -6.67 0.64 -43.98
CA PHE A 412 -7.24 1.91 -43.55
C PHE A 412 -8.75 1.86 -43.35
N LEU A 413 -9.22 2.58 -42.33
CA LEU A 413 -10.61 2.95 -42.09
C LEU A 413 -10.72 4.48 -42.13
N PHE A 414 -11.79 5.03 -42.72
CA PHE A 414 -12.06 6.46 -42.85
C PHE A 414 -13.42 6.83 -42.26
#